data_7edeb84bb79254f58cc9f56cc8487210
#
_entry.id   7edeb84bb79254f58cc9f56cc8487210
#
_cell.length_a   1.000
_cell.length_b   1.000
_cell.length_c   1.000
_cell.angle_alpha   90.00
_cell.angle_beta   90.00
_cell.angle_gamma   90.00
#
_symmetry.space_group_name_H-M   'P 1'
#
loop_
_entity.id
_entity.type
_entity.pdbx_description
1 polymer ?
#
loop_
_entity_poly.entity_id
_entity_poly.type
_entity_poly.pdbx_seq_one_letter_code
_entity_poly.pdbx_strand_id
1 'polypeptide(L)'
;REIERRIQQAESQSDAALPEVLERPVGIPESFDQHARLMFDLQALAFQADITRVFTFLIGREQTTQSFPEIGVPDPHHAMSHHQLDVEKLEKYAKINTYQVSLLAGFLEKLQATPDGDGTLLDQSMILYGGGISDGDQHSHMDLPLILAGGGAGTLRGGRHLKYEDETPMTNLLVSMLDKAGVPVDG
;
A
#
# COMPACT_ATOMS: atom_id res chain seq x y z
N ARG A 1 -2.26 31.85 -9.80
CA ARG A 1 -1.18 30.84 -10.04
C ARG A 1 -1.62 29.42 -9.72
N GLU A 2 -2.19 29.15 -8.51
CA GLU A 2 -2.69 27.79 -8.16
C GLU A 2 -3.88 27.38 -9.05
N ILE A 3 -4.84 28.28 -9.26
CA ILE A 3 -6.01 28.05 -10.12
C ILE A 3 -5.58 27.88 -11.59
N GLU A 4 -4.66 28.68 -12.07
CA GLU A 4 -4.10 28.59 -13.43
C GLU A 4 -3.41 27.23 -13.66
N ARG A 5 -2.62 26.78 -12.69
CA ARG A 5 -1.98 25.46 -12.72
C ARG A 5 -3.02 24.33 -12.80
N ARG A 6 -4.09 24.42 -12.00
CA ARG A 6 -5.18 23.43 -12.00
C ARG A 6 -5.96 23.42 -13.33
N ILE A 7 -6.18 24.58 -13.93
CA ILE A 7 -6.80 24.69 -15.26
C ILE A 7 -5.89 24.07 -16.32
N GLN A 8 -4.61 24.42 -16.36
CA GLN A 8 -3.64 23.83 -17.30
C GLN A 8 -3.51 22.33 -17.14
N GLN A 9 -3.56 21.82 -15.90
CA GLN A 9 -3.54 20.40 -15.60
C GLN A 9 -4.82 19.72 -16.10
N ALA A 10 -5.99 20.30 -15.89
CA ALA A 10 -7.25 19.79 -16.40
C ALA A 10 -7.31 19.79 -17.94
N GLU A 11 -6.78 20.84 -18.59
CA GLU A 11 -6.68 20.92 -20.05
C GLU A 11 -5.72 19.85 -20.61
N SER A 12 -4.55 19.66 -19.99
CA SER A 12 -3.59 18.61 -20.39
C SER A 12 -4.13 17.19 -20.18
N GLN A 13 -4.95 16.99 -19.17
CA GLN A 13 -5.63 15.70 -18.93
C GLN A 13 -6.74 15.42 -19.94
N SER A 14 -7.41 16.45 -20.47
CA SER A 14 -8.44 16.27 -21.50
C SER A 14 -7.88 15.80 -22.84
N ASP A 15 -6.61 16.11 -23.13
CA ASP A 15 -5.89 15.72 -24.35
C ASP A 15 -5.11 14.40 -24.18
N ALA A 16 -4.88 13.94 -22.94
CA ALA A 16 -4.27 12.65 -22.67
C ALA A 16 -5.27 11.54 -23.01
N ALA A 17 -4.83 10.51 -23.74
CA ALA A 17 -5.62 9.32 -23.92
C ALA A 17 -5.98 8.76 -22.53
N LEU A 18 -7.28 8.78 -22.22
CA LEU A 18 -7.76 8.17 -20.96
C LEU A 18 -7.24 6.73 -20.90
N PRO A 19 -6.71 6.32 -19.73
CA PRO A 19 -6.33 4.92 -19.56
C PRO A 19 -7.49 4.02 -19.89
N GLU A 20 -7.19 2.82 -20.43
CA GLU A 20 -8.21 1.82 -20.75
C GLU A 20 -9.13 1.66 -19.53
N VAL A 21 -10.37 2.14 -19.69
CA VAL A 21 -11.29 2.29 -18.58
C VAL A 21 -11.65 0.90 -18.09
N LEU A 22 -11.29 0.60 -16.84
CA LEU A 22 -11.87 -0.55 -16.14
C LEU A 22 -13.39 -0.45 -16.26
N GLU A 23 -14.04 -1.54 -16.70
CA GLU A 23 -15.51 -1.57 -16.70
C GLU A 23 -16.00 -1.12 -15.33
N ARG A 24 -16.97 -0.20 -15.31
CA ARG A 24 -17.51 0.30 -14.05
C ARG A 24 -17.99 -0.87 -13.19
N PRO A 25 -17.44 -1.07 -11.99
CA PRO A 25 -17.88 -2.17 -11.15
C PRO A 25 -19.36 -2.04 -10.82
N VAL A 26 -20.09 -3.13 -10.92
CA VAL A 26 -21.57 -3.18 -10.68
C VAL A 26 -21.90 -2.92 -9.21
N GLY A 27 -20.90 -3.03 -8.33
CA GLY A 27 -21.04 -2.82 -6.88
C GLY A 27 -19.75 -3.18 -6.16
N ILE A 28 -19.85 -3.39 -4.85
CA ILE A 28 -18.74 -3.87 -4.03
C ILE A 28 -18.64 -5.38 -4.26
N PRO A 29 -17.47 -5.91 -4.69
CA PRO A 29 -17.24 -7.33 -4.82
C PRO A 29 -17.48 -8.08 -3.50
N GLU A 30 -18.06 -9.28 -3.58
CA GLU A 30 -18.35 -10.09 -2.39
C GLU A 30 -17.08 -10.70 -1.77
N SER A 31 -16.10 -11.09 -2.61
CA SER A 31 -14.85 -11.64 -2.09
C SER A 31 -13.87 -10.55 -1.71
N PHE A 32 -13.14 -10.80 -0.62
CA PHE A 32 -12.06 -9.91 -0.17
C PHE A 32 -10.99 -9.72 -1.26
N ASP A 33 -10.59 -10.80 -1.94
CA ASP A 33 -9.61 -10.75 -3.04
C ASP A 33 -10.02 -9.79 -4.14
N GLN A 34 -11.23 -9.96 -4.67
CA GLN A 34 -11.74 -9.10 -5.74
C GLN A 34 -11.85 -7.65 -5.30
N HIS A 35 -12.32 -7.42 -4.06
CA HIS A 35 -12.44 -6.07 -3.52
C HIS A 35 -11.06 -5.41 -3.35
N ALA A 36 -10.09 -6.09 -2.74
CA ALA A 36 -8.76 -5.55 -2.53
C ALA A 36 -8.05 -5.24 -3.86
N ARG A 37 -8.14 -6.16 -4.84
CA ARG A 37 -7.58 -5.93 -6.19
C ARG A 37 -8.25 -4.76 -6.89
N LEU A 38 -9.58 -4.67 -6.84
CA LEU A 38 -10.31 -3.53 -7.40
C LEU A 38 -9.85 -2.21 -6.78
N MET A 39 -9.67 -2.17 -5.46
CA MET A 39 -9.20 -0.96 -4.78
C MET A 39 -7.77 -0.58 -5.19
N PHE A 40 -6.87 -1.56 -5.38
CA PHE A 40 -5.54 -1.32 -5.92
C PHE A 40 -5.58 -0.86 -7.38
N ASP A 41 -6.46 -1.43 -8.20
CA ASP A 41 -6.66 -1.02 -9.59
C ASP A 41 -7.14 0.43 -9.70
N LEU A 42 -8.09 0.83 -8.86
CA LEU A 42 -8.56 2.20 -8.79
C LEU A 42 -7.46 3.19 -8.34
N GLN A 43 -6.58 2.78 -7.41
CA GLN A 43 -5.44 3.59 -7.00
C GLN A 43 -4.43 3.76 -8.16
N ALA A 44 -4.09 2.67 -8.87
CA ALA A 44 -3.20 2.74 -10.03
C ALA A 44 -3.78 3.65 -11.12
N LEU A 45 -5.07 3.51 -11.41
CA LEU A 45 -5.77 4.35 -12.38
C LEU A 45 -5.78 5.83 -11.98
N ALA A 46 -6.01 6.11 -10.68
CA ALA A 46 -6.02 7.49 -10.19
C ALA A 46 -4.63 8.13 -10.19
N PHE A 47 -3.55 7.37 -9.99
CA PHE A 47 -2.18 7.82 -10.19
C PHE A 47 -1.91 8.08 -11.67
N GLN A 48 -2.24 7.13 -12.55
CA GLN A 48 -2.05 7.25 -14.00
C GLN A 48 -2.78 8.46 -14.60
N ALA A 49 -3.98 8.76 -14.10
CA ALA A 49 -4.78 9.90 -14.53
C ALA A 49 -4.45 11.21 -13.76
N ASP A 50 -3.44 11.22 -12.90
CA ASP A 50 -3.06 12.36 -12.03
C ASP A 50 -4.26 12.97 -11.27
N ILE A 51 -5.24 12.12 -10.89
CA ILE A 51 -6.40 12.54 -10.08
C ILE A 51 -5.97 12.90 -8.67
N THR A 52 -5.01 12.13 -8.14
CA THR A 52 -4.35 12.38 -6.86
C THR A 52 -2.92 11.84 -6.89
N ARG A 53 -2.06 12.39 -6.04
CA ARG A 53 -0.67 11.94 -5.85
C ARG A 53 -0.43 11.32 -4.49
N VAL A 54 -1.44 11.28 -3.64
CA VAL A 54 -1.34 10.72 -2.28
C VAL A 54 -2.54 9.84 -2.01
N PHE A 55 -2.27 8.62 -1.57
CA PHE A 55 -3.25 7.68 -1.08
C PHE A 55 -2.93 7.21 0.32
N THR A 56 -3.98 6.94 1.07
CA THR A 56 -3.93 6.04 2.22
C THR A 56 -4.94 4.92 1.99
N PHE A 57 -4.54 3.68 2.23
CA PHE A 57 -5.40 2.52 2.06
C PHE A 57 -5.24 1.56 3.23
N LEU A 58 -6.35 1.26 3.88
CA LEU A 58 -6.40 0.30 4.98
C LEU A 58 -6.91 -1.03 4.44
N ILE A 59 -6.01 -2.01 4.23
CA ILE A 59 -6.36 -3.36 3.75
C ILE A 59 -7.23 -4.08 4.77
N GLY A 60 -6.95 -3.90 6.07
CA GLY A 60 -7.73 -4.44 7.16
C GLY A 60 -7.45 -3.69 8.45
N ARG A 61 -8.47 -3.48 9.25
CA ARG A 61 -8.28 -2.94 10.61
C ARG A 61 -7.84 -4.05 11.56
N GLU A 62 -7.18 -3.70 12.64
CA GLU A 62 -6.61 -4.65 13.62
C GLU A 62 -7.69 -5.58 14.23
N GLN A 63 -8.87 -5.05 14.50
CA GLN A 63 -10.02 -5.83 15.05
C GLN A 63 -10.93 -6.41 13.97
N THR A 64 -10.39 -6.71 12.78
CA THR A 64 -11.22 -7.26 11.71
C THR A 64 -11.65 -8.70 12.00
N THR A 65 -12.92 -8.97 11.74
CA THR A 65 -13.46 -10.33 11.74
C THR A 65 -13.40 -10.98 10.35
N GLN A 66 -12.73 -10.36 9.40
CA GLN A 66 -12.52 -10.89 8.07
C GLN A 66 -11.88 -12.27 8.14
N SER A 67 -12.43 -13.23 7.41
CA SER A 67 -11.87 -14.55 7.19
C SER A 67 -11.43 -14.71 5.74
N PHE A 68 -10.57 -15.69 5.47
CA PHE A 68 -9.94 -15.92 4.18
C PHE A 68 -10.08 -17.39 3.76
N PRO A 69 -11.32 -17.86 3.51
CA PRO A 69 -11.57 -19.27 3.15
C PRO A 69 -10.89 -19.65 1.83
N GLU A 70 -10.66 -18.71 0.94
CA GLU A 70 -9.98 -18.91 -0.35
C GLU A 70 -8.52 -19.35 -0.22
N ILE A 71 -7.88 -19.05 0.92
CA ILE A 71 -6.53 -19.52 1.24
C ILE A 71 -6.52 -20.60 2.34
N GLY A 72 -7.71 -21.18 2.64
CA GLY A 72 -7.87 -22.21 3.65
C GLY A 72 -7.85 -21.72 5.10
N VAL A 73 -8.16 -20.44 5.33
CA VAL A 73 -8.26 -19.85 6.67
C VAL A 73 -9.67 -19.28 6.88
N PRO A 74 -10.64 -20.12 7.30
CA PRO A 74 -12.00 -19.67 7.57
C PRO A 74 -12.16 -18.92 8.90
N ASP A 75 -11.10 -18.92 9.72
CA ASP A 75 -11.08 -18.27 11.02
C ASP A 75 -10.96 -16.75 10.88
N PRO A 76 -11.55 -15.96 11.80
CA PRO A 76 -11.41 -14.51 11.80
C PRO A 76 -9.96 -14.07 12.02
N HIS A 77 -9.49 -13.09 11.24
CA HIS A 77 -8.11 -12.58 11.30
C HIS A 77 -7.68 -12.18 12.73
N HIS A 78 -8.48 -11.39 13.41
CA HIS A 78 -8.16 -10.93 14.77
C HIS A 78 -7.98 -12.08 15.76
N ALA A 79 -8.81 -13.14 15.66
CA ALA A 79 -8.66 -14.32 16.51
C ALA A 79 -7.35 -15.08 16.22
N MET A 80 -6.85 -15.03 14.99
CA MET A 80 -5.57 -15.66 14.62
C MET A 80 -4.37 -14.80 15.07
N SER A 81 -4.50 -13.47 15.09
CA SER A 81 -3.44 -12.58 15.60
C SER A 81 -3.18 -12.77 17.10
N HIS A 82 -4.21 -13.15 17.87
CA HIS A 82 -4.07 -13.59 19.28
C HIS A 82 -3.71 -15.06 19.37
N HIS A 83 -2.53 -15.40 18.88
CA HIS A 83 -2.09 -16.80 18.69
C HIS A 83 -1.65 -17.49 19.96
N GLN A 84 -1.25 -16.79 21.03
CA GLN A 84 -0.80 -17.36 22.30
C GLN A 84 0.24 -18.47 22.14
N LEU A 85 1.13 -18.34 21.14
CA LEU A 85 2.13 -19.31 20.71
C LEU A 85 1.54 -20.66 20.21
N ASP A 86 0.26 -20.73 19.93
CA ASP A 86 -0.37 -21.87 19.26
C ASP A 86 0.12 -21.98 17.82
N VAL A 87 0.71 -23.13 17.48
CA VAL A 87 1.36 -23.35 16.18
C VAL A 87 0.35 -23.27 15.03
N GLU A 88 -0.85 -23.80 15.20
CA GLU A 88 -1.88 -23.79 14.17
C GLU A 88 -2.35 -22.36 13.87
N LYS A 89 -2.56 -21.56 14.90
CA LYS A 89 -2.89 -20.13 14.73
C LYS A 89 -1.77 -19.36 14.06
N LEU A 90 -0.50 -19.57 14.47
CA LEU A 90 0.67 -18.94 13.86
C LEU A 90 0.77 -19.28 12.37
N GLU A 91 0.55 -20.53 11.97
CA GLU A 91 0.56 -20.96 10.57
C GLU A 91 -0.56 -20.28 9.77
N LYS A 92 -1.78 -20.23 10.33
CA LYS A 92 -2.92 -19.53 9.72
C LYS A 92 -2.65 -18.02 9.58
N TYR A 93 -2.11 -17.40 10.62
CA TYR A 93 -1.77 -15.99 10.62
C TYR A 93 -0.67 -15.65 9.59
N ALA A 94 0.36 -16.50 9.50
CA ALA A 94 1.40 -16.39 8.49
C ALA A 94 0.84 -16.50 7.06
N LYS A 95 -0.13 -17.40 6.81
CA LYS A 95 -0.82 -17.51 5.51
C LYS A 95 -1.57 -16.23 5.16
N ILE A 96 -2.29 -15.63 6.13
CA ILE A 96 -3.00 -14.36 5.90
C ILE A 96 -2.00 -13.25 5.53
N ASN A 97 -0.91 -13.10 6.29
CA ASN A 97 0.09 -12.08 6.03
C ASN A 97 0.75 -12.27 4.65
N THR A 98 1.10 -13.52 4.30
CA THR A 98 1.65 -13.85 2.98
C THR A 98 0.66 -13.50 1.87
N TYR A 99 -0.60 -13.78 2.05
CA TYR A 99 -1.65 -13.46 1.09
C TYR A 99 -1.81 -11.94 0.90
N GLN A 100 -1.86 -11.17 1.99
CA GLN A 100 -1.95 -9.71 1.91
C GLN A 100 -0.73 -9.10 1.20
N VAL A 101 0.48 -9.60 1.47
CA VAL A 101 1.69 -9.19 0.76
C VAL A 101 1.62 -9.55 -0.72
N SER A 102 1.00 -10.69 -1.08
CA SER A 102 0.81 -11.05 -2.50
C SER A 102 -0.13 -10.11 -3.25
N LEU A 103 -1.15 -9.57 -2.57
CA LEU A 103 -2.02 -8.52 -3.14
C LEU A 103 -1.24 -7.22 -3.39
N LEU A 104 -0.39 -6.82 -2.43
CA LEU A 104 0.53 -5.69 -2.63
C LEU A 104 1.46 -5.95 -3.81
N ALA A 105 2.04 -7.15 -3.93
CA ALA A 105 2.95 -7.49 -5.03
C ALA A 105 2.26 -7.28 -6.39
N GLY A 106 1.02 -7.75 -6.55
CA GLY A 106 0.23 -7.51 -7.77
C GLY A 106 -0.01 -6.02 -8.06
N PHE A 107 -0.20 -5.20 -7.03
CA PHE A 107 -0.29 -3.75 -7.20
C PHE A 107 1.05 -3.14 -7.67
N LEU A 108 2.17 -3.55 -7.06
CA LEU A 108 3.50 -3.07 -7.47
C LEU A 108 3.84 -3.50 -8.91
N GLU A 109 3.49 -4.72 -9.31
CA GLU A 109 3.64 -5.20 -10.69
C GLU A 109 2.83 -4.34 -11.67
N LYS A 110 1.60 -3.97 -11.32
CA LYS A 110 0.78 -3.06 -12.14
C LYS A 110 1.43 -1.69 -12.27
N LEU A 111 1.92 -1.08 -11.19
CA LEU A 111 2.64 0.19 -11.25
C LEU A 111 3.92 0.09 -12.07
N GLN A 112 4.65 -1.01 -11.96
CA GLN A 112 5.87 -1.27 -12.76
C GLN A 112 5.56 -1.43 -14.25
N ALA A 113 4.38 -1.98 -14.59
CA ALA A 113 3.96 -2.17 -15.97
C ALA A 113 3.35 -0.91 -16.60
N THR A 114 3.04 0.13 -15.80
CA THR A 114 2.39 1.36 -16.26
C THR A 114 3.46 2.43 -16.55
N PRO A 115 3.64 2.84 -17.82
CA PRO A 115 4.59 3.90 -18.17
C PRO A 115 4.23 5.25 -17.53
N ASP A 116 5.25 6.00 -17.09
CA ASP A 116 5.14 7.37 -16.59
C ASP A 116 6.42 8.15 -16.89
N GLY A 117 6.35 9.07 -17.84
CA GLY A 117 7.51 9.81 -18.34
C GLY A 117 8.59 8.86 -18.91
N ASP A 118 9.81 9.01 -18.44
CA ASP A 118 10.97 8.19 -18.84
C ASP A 118 11.08 6.86 -18.06
N GLY A 119 10.10 6.54 -17.22
CA GLY A 119 10.08 5.36 -16.37
C GLY A 119 8.68 4.76 -16.25
N THR A 120 8.38 4.28 -15.06
CA THR A 120 7.10 3.68 -14.70
C THR A 120 6.48 4.40 -13.50
N LEU A 121 5.18 4.18 -13.27
CA LEU A 121 4.52 4.72 -12.06
C LEU A 121 5.23 4.25 -10.79
N LEU A 122 5.80 3.04 -10.76
CA LEU A 122 6.57 2.56 -9.61
C LEU A 122 7.87 3.32 -9.41
N ASP A 123 8.58 3.67 -10.50
CA ASP A 123 9.81 4.45 -10.43
C ASP A 123 9.56 5.86 -9.85
N GLN A 124 8.39 6.41 -10.13
CA GLN A 124 7.99 7.74 -9.64
C GLN A 124 7.35 7.71 -8.24
N SER A 125 6.96 6.54 -7.74
CA SER A 125 6.19 6.42 -6.50
C SER A 125 7.03 6.07 -5.28
N MET A 126 6.48 6.36 -4.08
CA MET A 126 6.89 5.84 -2.78
C MET A 126 5.71 5.11 -2.15
N ILE A 127 5.80 3.80 -1.99
CA ILE A 127 4.73 2.95 -1.44
C ILE A 127 5.20 2.39 -0.11
N LEU A 128 4.63 2.87 0.98
CA LEU A 128 4.85 2.31 2.31
C LEU A 128 3.74 1.32 2.64
N TYR A 129 4.14 0.10 2.99
CA TYR A 129 3.25 -0.96 3.44
C TYR A 129 3.72 -1.51 4.78
N GLY A 130 2.79 -1.77 5.66
CA GLY A 130 3.02 -2.35 6.98
C GLY A 130 1.87 -2.09 7.92
N GLY A 131 2.09 -2.30 9.21
CA GLY A 131 1.11 -2.07 10.26
C GLY A 131 1.73 -1.36 11.46
N GLY A 132 0.87 -0.91 12.37
CA GLY A 132 1.27 -0.30 13.63
C GLY A 132 1.51 -1.32 14.76
N ILE A 133 1.37 -2.61 14.48
CA ILE A 133 1.54 -3.71 15.44
C ILE A 133 2.42 -4.77 14.78
N SER A 134 3.51 -5.14 15.44
CA SER A 134 4.44 -6.20 15.00
C SER A 134 4.04 -7.58 15.54
N ASP A 135 3.63 -7.64 16.81
CA ASP A 135 3.12 -8.84 17.45
C ASP A 135 1.67 -8.60 17.90
N GLY A 136 0.74 -9.23 17.19
CA GLY A 136 -0.70 -9.09 17.46
C GLY A 136 -1.15 -9.68 18.79
N ASP A 137 -0.42 -10.67 19.33
CA ASP A 137 -0.75 -11.30 20.62
C ASP A 137 -0.42 -10.38 21.79
N GLN A 138 0.73 -9.72 21.71
CA GLN A 138 1.23 -8.79 22.72
C GLN A 138 0.85 -7.33 22.45
N HIS A 139 0.23 -7.04 21.32
CA HIS A 139 0.00 -5.68 20.82
C HIS A 139 1.28 -4.84 20.78
N SER A 140 2.41 -5.45 20.44
CA SER A 140 3.69 -4.77 20.40
C SER A 140 3.75 -3.78 19.23
N HIS A 141 4.26 -2.57 19.51
CA HIS A 141 4.55 -1.54 18.52
C HIS A 141 6.05 -1.43 18.22
N MET A 142 6.85 -2.37 18.73
CA MET A 142 8.29 -2.40 18.52
C MET A 142 8.63 -3.18 17.26
N ASP A 143 9.77 -2.89 16.64
CA ASP A 143 10.27 -3.64 15.47
C ASP A 143 9.24 -3.84 14.35
N LEU A 144 8.52 -2.78 13.97
CA LEU A 144 7.48 -2.86 12.95
C LEU A 144 8.05 -3.34 11.62
N PRO A 145 7.50 -4.43 11.03
CA PRO A 145 7.90 -4.90 9.70
C PRO A 145 7.31 -3.98 8.64
N LEU A 146 8.15 -3.17 7.99
CA LEU A 146 7.74 -2.20 6.98
C LEU A 146 8.39 -2.50 5.64
N ILE A 147 7.65 -2.33 4.56
CA ILE A 147 8.14 -2.39 3.18
C ILE A 147 8.02 -0.98 2.59
N LEU A 148 9.13 -0.42 2.11
CA LEU A 148 9.13 0.79 1.30
C LEU A 148 9.53 0.44 -0.12
N ALA A 149 8.60 0.50 -1.04
CA ALA A 149 8.76 0.15 -2.45
C ALA A 149 8.68 1.39 -3.35
N GLY A 150 9.25 1.27 -4.56
CA GLY A 150 9.26 2.31 -5.57
C GLY A 150 10.58 3.07 -5.64
N GLY A 151 10.70 3.92 -6.67
CA GLY A 151 11.91 4.71 -6.95
C GLY A 151 11.91 6.09 -6.32
N GLY A 152 10.71 6.60 -5.94
CA GLY A 152 10.54 7.97 -5.41
C GLY A 152 11.13 9.03 -6.32
N ALA A 153 10.90 8.93 -7.64
CA ALA A 153 11.51 9.80 -8.65
C ALA A 153 13.04 9.89 -8.52
N GLY A 154 13.71 8.75 -8.26
CA GLY A 154 15.16 8.65 -8.11
C GLY A 154 15.70 8.97 -6.71
N THR A 155 14.84 9.28 -5.75
CA THR A 155 15.24 9.61 -4.36
C THR A 155 15.33 8.40 -3.44
N LEU A 156 14.78 7.24 -3.86
CA LEU A 156 14.84 5.99 -3.12
C LEU A 156 15.84 5.01 -3.75
N ARG A 157 16.52 4.27 -2.88
CA ARG A 157 17.38 3.17 -3.27
C ARG A 157 16.86 1.88 -2.65
N GLY A 158 16.35 1.00 -3.49
CA GLY A 158 15.83 -0.32 -3.11
C GLY A 158 16.91 -1.38 -2.87
N GLY A 159 16.46 -2.64 -2.75
CA GLY A 159 17.32 -3.82 -2.68
C GLY A 159 18.08 -3.95 -1.36
N ARG A 160 17.58 -3.43 -0.26
CA ARG A 160 18.25 -3.46 1.05
C ARG A 160 17.27 -3.75 2.18
N HIS A 161 17.78 -4.38 3.22
CA HIS A 161 17.11 -4.51 4.52
C HIS A 161 17.81 -3.58 5.51
N LEU A 162 17.04 -2.76 6.21
CA LEU A 162 17.53 -1.85 7.23
C LEU A 162 16.93 -2.28 8.58
N LYS A 163 17.79 -2.53 9.54
CA LYS A 163 17.42 -2.65 10.95
C LYS A 163 17.88 -1.40 11.67
N TYR A 164 16.95 -0.72 12.32
CA TYR A 164 17.24 0.45 13.15
C TYR A 164 17.50 0.02 14.59
N GLU A 165 18.03 0.93 15.39
CA GLU A 165 18.16 0.75 16.83
C GLU A 165 16.76 0.65 17.47
N ASP A 166 16.68 -0.07 18.58
CA ASP A 166 15.45 -0.24 19.33
C ASP A 166 14.82 1.14 19.67
N GLU A 167 13.51 1.19 19.72
CA GLU A 167 12.72 2.41 19.97
C GLU A 167 12.87 3.55 18.93
N THR A 168 13.49 3.29 17.76
CA THR A 168 13.49 4.29 16.68
C THR A 168 12.06 4.58 16.21
N PRO A 169 11.56 5.83 16.33
CA PRO A 169 10.17 6.13 15.97
C PRO A 169 9.91 5.95 14.48
N MET A 170 8.83 5.26 14.11
CA MET A 170 8.38 5.14 12.72
C MET A 170 8.14 6.52 12.07
N THR A 171 7.79 7.53 12.86
CA THR A 171 7.61 8.91 12.40
C THR A 171 8.83 9.43 11.65
N ASN A 172 10.06 9.01 12.02
CA ASN A 172 11.29 9.42 11.33
C ASN A 172 11.28 8.96 9.86
N LEU A 173 10.72 7.79 9.57
CA LEU A 173 10.53 7.33 8.18
C LEU A 173 9.51 8.20 7.47
N LEU A 174 8.38 8.51 8.10
CA LEU A 174 7.32 9.34 7.51
C LEU A 174 7.82 10.76 7.20
N VAL A 175 8.57 11.38 8.12
CA VAL A 175 9.22 12.69 7.89
C VAL A 175 10.20 12.61 6.72
N SER A 176 11.00 11.54 6.64
CA SER A 176 11.93 11.32 5.52
C SER A 176 11.20 11.15 4.18
N MET A 177 10.02 10.54 4.17
CA MET A 177 9.19 10.42 2.96
C MET A 177 8.61 11.77 2.54
N LEU A 178 8.15 12.60 3.49
CA LEU A 178 7.68 13.95 3.20
C LEU A 178 8.79 14.82 2.62
N ASP A 179 9.98 14.80 3.19
CA ASP A 179 11.15 15.51 2.66
C ASP A 179 11.45 15.09 1.21
N LYS A 180 11.48 13.78 0.92
CA LYS A 180 11.66 13.24 -0.43
C LYS A 180 10.54 13.60 -1.40
N ALA A 181 9.32 13.79 -0.90
CA ALA A 181 8.19 14.28 -1.68
C ALA A 181 8.21 15.81 -1.90
N GLY A 182 9.25 16.50 -1.42
CA GLY A 182 9.38 17.96 -1.55
C GLY A 182 8.51 18.75 -0.58
N VAL A 183 8.06 18.15 0.51
CA VAL A 183 7.25 18.76 1.57
C VAL A 183 8.03 18.66 2.90
N PRO A 184 9.13 19.42 3.06
CA PRO A 184 9.90 19.40 4.27
C PRO A 184 9.03 19.91 5.45
N VAL A 185 9.15 19.23 6.59
CA VAL A 185 8.53 19.64 7.85
C VAL A 185 9.63 20.02 8.82
N ASP A 186 9.49 21.19 9.41
CA ASP A 186 10.36 21.61 10.50
C ASP A 186 10.10 20.73 11.73
N GLY A 187 11.18 20.12 12.26
CA GLY A 187 11.13 19.22 13.41
C GLY A 187 11.05 19.96 14.73
#